data_3fc12dffbb6ad802874a738d715cdbdd
#
_entry.id   3fc12dffbb6ad802874a738d715cdbdd
#
_cell.length_a   1.000
_cell.length_b   1.000
_cell.length_c   1.000
_cell.angle_alpha   90.00
_cell.angle_beta   90.00
_cell.angle_gamma   90.00
#
_symmetry.space_group_name_H-M   'P 1'
#
loop_
_entity.id
_entity.type
_entity.pdbx_description
1 polymer ?
#
loop_
_entity_poly.entity_id
_entity_poly.type
_entity_poly.pdbx_seq_one_letter_code
_entity_poly.pdbx_strand_id
1 'polypeptide(L)'
;MFFLYREGMDKCLPVQLTPPDMHAVLSNFNQQEPHHLPTVHNLFVSSLQQFRIELLEVTVTRDEEHDCFACELLLFDGEKEVKSLSSFIDGVILAKIFACPIYTNEELMEKYSSAIDIVSEKIVKKEIHLQKLKEELANAVAAEDYEKAAKINRAIEELDKDNPE
;
A
#
# COMPACT_ATOMS: atom_id res chain seq x y z
N MET A 1 2.25 5.15 2.16
CA MET A 1 2.86 4.80 0.86
C MET A 1 3.12 3.31 0.85
N PHE A 2 2.83 2.63 -0.24
CA PHE A 2 3.07 1.20 -0.44
C PHE A 2 4.22 1.00 -1.43
N PHE A 3 5.04 -0.03 -1.22
CA PHE A 3 6.18 -0.31 -2.09
C PHE A 3 6.09 -1.72 -2.63
N LEU A 4 5.98 -1.85 -3.94
CA LEU A 4 6.08 -3.13 -4.62
C LEU A 4 7.52 -3.30 -5.12
N TYR A 5 8.19 -4.37 -4.68
CA TYR A 5 9.54 -4.67 -5.08
C TYR A 5 9.73 -6.17 -5.28
N ARG A 6 10.75 -6.54 -6.04
CA ARG A 6 11.20 -7.92 -6.21
C ARG A 6 12.48 -8.12 -5.42
N GLU A 7 12.56 -9.23 -4.69
CA GLU A 7 13.78 -9.60 -3.97
C GLU A 7 14.98 -9.70 -4.92
N GLY A 8 16.11 -9.09 -4.52
CA GLY A 8 17.32 -9.01 -5.32
C GLY A 8 17.36 -7.88 -6.34
N MET A 9 16.35 -7.03 -6.42
CA MET A 9 16.37 -5.79 -7.20
C MET A 9 16.60 -4.58 -6.30
N ASP A 10 17.27 -3.57 -6.84
CA ASP A 10 17.55 -2.28 -6.19
C ASP A 10 16.48 -1.20 -6.44
N LYS A 11 15.40 -1.57 -7.12
CA LYS A 11 14.30 -0.69 -7.50
C LYS A 11 12.97 -1.19 -6.94
N CYS A 12 12.13 -0.24 -6.55
CA CYS A 12 10.75 -0.50 -6.13
C CYS A 12 9.77 0.45 -6.85
N LEU A 13 8.53 0.03 -6.94
CA LEU A 13 7.42 0.85 -7.42
C LEU A 13 6.73 1.48 -6.19
N PRO A 14 6.90 2.79 -5.95
CA PRO A 14 6.19 3.49 -4.89
C PRO A 14 4.77 3.81 -5.33
N VAL A 15 3.78 3.40 -4.54
CA VAL A 15 2.36 3.68 -4.79
C VAL A 15 1.78 4.44 -3.61
N GLN A 16 1.18 5.59 -3.89
CA GLN A 16 0.49 6.35 -2.87
C GLN A 16 -0.85 5.69 -2.56
N LEU A 17 -1.11 5.42 -1.30
CA LEU A 17 -2.37 4.85 -0.83
C LEU A 17 -3.29 5.93 -0.31
N THR A 18 -4.58 5.75 -0.56
CA THR A 18 -5.65 6.49 0.12
C THR A 18 -5.90 5.89 1.52
N PRO A 19 -6.59 6.60 2.44
CA PRO A 19 -6.95 6.03 3.75
C PRO A 19 -7.75 4.72 3.65
N PRO A 20 -8.74 4.57 2.76
CA PRO A 20 -9.41 3.29 2.54
C PRO A 20 -8.46 2.17 2.11
N ASP A 21 -7.51 2.45 1.19
CA ASP A 21 -6.53 1.48 0.74
C ASP A 21 -5.63 1.00 1.88
N MET A 22 -5.17 1.93 2.72
CA MET A 22 -4.36 1.60 3.89
C MET A 22 -5.12 0.69 4.85
N HIS A 23 -6.38 0.98 5.11
CA HIS A 23 -7.22 0.13 5.95
C HIS A 23 -7.40 -1.26 5.33
N ALA A 24 -7.63 -1.35 4.02
CA ALA A 24 -7.75 -2.63 3.31
C ALA A 24 -6.45 -3.45 3.41
N VAL A 25 -5.28 -2.80 3.23
CA VAL A 25 -3.97 -3.46 3.40
C VAL A 25 -3.82 -3.98 4.82
N LEU A 26 -4.01 -3.15 5.83
CA LEU A 26 -3.84 -3.54 7.22
C LEU A 26 -4.76 -4.71 7.61
N SER A 27 -6.02 -4.66 7.19
CA SER A 27 -7.02 -5.71 7.47
C SER A 27 -6.71 -7.05 6.81
N ASN A 28 -6.03 -7.06 5.65
CA ASN A 28 -5.73 -8.29 4.91
C ASN A 28 -4.29 -8.78 5.11
N PHE A 29 -3.36 -7.90 5.53
CA PHE A 29 -1.95 -8.24 5.72
C PHE A 29 -1.59 -8.51 7.19
N ASN A 30 -2.27 -7.88 8.16
CA ASN A 30 -2.07 -8.14 9.58
C ASN A 30 -2.94 -9.32 10.05
N GLN A 31 -2.41 -10.54 9.96
CA GLN A 31 -3.10 -11.76 10.40
C GLN A 31 -3.09 -11.97 11.92
N GLN A 32 -2.72 -10.97 12.72
CA GLN A 32 -2.43 -11.16 14.15
C GLN A 32 -3.65 -11.03 15.09
N GLU A 33 -4.84 -10.71 14.57
CA GLU A 33 -6.03 -10.66 15.44
C GLU A 33 -6.97 -11.86 15.18
N PRO A 34 -7.17 -12.72 16.18
CA PRO A 34 -7.92 -13.98 16.04
C PRO A 34 -9.44 -13.82 15.89
N HIS A 35 -9.97 -12.62 15.80
CA HIS A 35 -11.42 -12.34 15.86
C HIS A 35 -11.94 -11.44 14.72
N HIS A 36 -11.22 -11.28 13.63
CA HIS A 36 -11.75 -10.52 12.50
C HIS A 36 -12.76 -11.33 11.69
N LEU A 37 -13.92 -10.72 11.46
CA LEU A 37 -14.83 -11.19 10.43
C LEU A 37 -14.10 -11.20 9.07
N PRO A 38 -14.44 -12.15 8.18
CA PRO A 38 -13.87 -12.18 6.85
C PRO A 38 -14.05 -10.85 6.13
N THR A 39 -12.98 -10.32 5.54
CA THR A 39 -13.06 -9.12 4.71
C THR A 39 -13.84 -9.38 3.43
N VAL A 40 -14.21 -8.32 2.71
CA VAL A 40 -14.83 -8.45 1.38
C VAL A 40 -13.92 -9.24 0.43
N HIS A 41 -12.61 -9.06 0.52
CA HIS A 41 -11.64 -9.84 -0.27
C HIS A 41 -11.71 -11.33 0.06
N ASN A 42 -11.77 -11.70 1.35
CA ASN A 42 -11.91 -13.11 1.75
C ASN A 42 -13.23 -13.72 1.26
N LEU A 43 -14.31 -12.95 1.32
CA LEU A 43 -15.60 -13.39 0.80
C LEU A 43 -15.53 -13.60 -0.72
N PHE A 44 -14.94 -12.65 -1.45
CA PHE A 44 -14.77 -12.74 -2.90
C PHE A 44 -13.94 -13.97 -3.29
N VAL A 45 -12.78 -14.17 -2.63
CA VAL A 45 -11.93 -15.36 -2.83
C VAL A 45 -12.70 -16.64 -2.59
N SER A 46 -13.42 -16.73 -1.46
CA SER A 46 -14.24 -17.92 -1.15
C SER A 46 -15.29 -18.19 -2.22
N SER A 47 -15.91 -17.13 -2.75
CA SER A 47 -16.88 -17.25 -3.83
C SER A 47 -16.24 -17.77 -5.13
N LEU A 48 -15.10 -17.23 -5.53
CA LEU A 48 -14.38 -17.71 -6.71
C LEU A 48 -14.00 -19.19 -6.57
N GLN A 49 -13.49 -19.58 -5.40
CA GLN A 49 -13.11 -20.96 -5.12
C GLN A 49 -14.31 -21.92 -5.17
N GLN A 50 -15.48 -21.50 -4.68
CA GLN A 50 -16.70 -22.32 -4.80
C GLN A 50 -17.11 -22.56 -6.26
N PHE A 51 -16.87 -21.60 -7.13
CA PHE A 51 -17.11 -21.72 -8.58
C PHE A 51 -15.91 -22.32 -9.34
N ARG A 52 -14.86 -22.76 -8.62
CA ARG A 52 -13.62 -23.32 -9.20
C ARG A 52 -12.91 -22.34 -10.13
N ILE A 53 -12.99 -21.06 -9.82
CA ILE A 53 -12.27 -20.03 -10.53
C ILE A 53 -10.96 -19.75 -9.78
N GLU A 54 -9.84 -19.81 -10.50
CA GLU A 54 -8.51 -19.56 -10.00
C GLU A 54 -7.99 -18.21 -10.49
N LEU A 55 -7.28 -17.48 -9.64
CA LEU A 55 -6.51 -16.30 -10.04
C LEU A 55 -5.09 -16.77 -10.36
N LEU A 56 -4.72 -16.74 -11.64
CA LEU A 56 -3.43 -17.25 -12.12
C LEU A 56 -2.31 -16.24 -11.90
N GLU A 57 -2.57 -14.97 -12.19
CA GLU A 57 -1.61 -13.88 -12.05
C GLU A 57 -2.30 -12.52 -11.95
N VAL A 58 -1.54 -11.57 -11.45
CA VAL A 58 -1.93 -10.15 -11.39
C VAL A 58 -0.88 -9.33 -12.10
N THR A 59 -1.27 -8.53 -13.07
CA THR A 59 -0.37 -7.61 -13.78
C THR A 59 -0.65 -6.17 -13.38
N VAL A 60 0.35 -5.49 -12.81
CA VAL A 60 0.26 -4.07 -12.50
C VAL A 60 0.33 -3.26 -13.79
N THR A 61 -0.64 -2.39 -13.98
CA THR A 61 -0.78 -1.51 -15.14
C THR A 61 -0.93 -0.05 -14.70
N ARG A 62 -0.92 0.85 -15.66
CA ARG A 62 -1.22 2.27 -15.43
C ARG A 62 -2.51 2.63 -16.13
N ASP A 63 -3.44 3.21 -15.40
CA ASP A 63 -4.60 3.88 -15.96
C ASP A 63 -4.19 5.33 -16.25
N GLU A 64 -3.99 5.63 -17.54
CA GLU A 64 -3.54 6.95 -17.98
C GLU A 64 -4.67 7.99 -17.89
N GLU A 65 -5.94 7.56 -17.94
CA GLU A 65 -7.09 8.46 -17.84
C GLU A 65 -7.27 9.00 -16.43
N HIS A 66 -7.09 8.15 -15.43
CA HIS A 66 -7.23 8.51 -14.02
C HIS A 66 -5.90 8.78 -13.32
N ASP A 67 -4.79 8.71 -14.04
CA ASP A 67 -3.42 8.89 -13.53
C ASP A 67 -3.12 8.05 -12.28
N CYS A 68 -3.57 6.79 -12.25
CA CYS A 68 -3.39 5.88 -11.14
C CYS A 68 -2.89 4.50 -11.58
N PHE A 69 -2.34 3.74 -10.62
CA PHE A 69 -2.03 2.34 -10.84
C PHE A 69 -3.30 1.49 -10.72
N ALA A 70 -3.39 0.49 -11.57
CA ALA A 70 -4.46 -0.50 -11.59
C ALA A 70 -3.85 -1.91 -11.73
N CYS A 71 -4.66 -2.93 -11.63
CA CYS A 71 -4.26 -4.31 -11.86
C CYS A 71 -5.17 -4.98 -12.88
N GLU A 72 -4.57 -5.73 -13.79
CA GLU A 72 -5.26 -6.73 -14.61
C GLU A 72 -5.15 -8.09 -13.91
N LEU A 73 -6.27 -8.73 -13.67
CA LEU A 73 -6.37 -10.06 -13.06
C LEU A 73 -6.58 -11.08 -14.16
N LEU A 74 -5.75 -12.13 -14.21
CA LEU A 74 -5.95 -13.27 -15.10
C LEU A 74 -6.65 -14.40 -14.33
N LEU A 75 -7.92 -14.60 -14.62
CA LEU A 75 -8.77 -15.62 -13.99
C LEU A 75 -8.96 -16.82 -14.92
N PHE A 76 -9.05 -18.02 -14.35
CA PHE A 76 -9.28 -19.27 -15.08
C PHE A 76 -10.46 -20.03 -14.46
N ASP A 77 -11.44 -20.41 -15.28
CA ASP A 77 -12.66 -21.10 -14.84
C ASP A 77 -12.63 -22.61 -15.06
N GLY A 78 -11.47 -23.15 -15.44
CA GLY A 78 -11.29 -24.57 -15.80
C GLY A 78 -11.40 -24.83 -17.32
N GLU A 79 -11.89 -23.87 -18.10
CA GLU A 79 -12.03 -24.00 -19.55
C GLU A 79 -11.33 -22.85 -20.30
N LYS A 80 -11.45 -21.63 -19.80
CA LYS A 80 -10.92 -20.43 -20.46
C LYS A 80 -10.33 -19.44 -19.46
N GLU A 81 -9.45 -18.62 -19.99
CA GLU A 81 -8.90 -17.46 -19.28
C GLU A 81 -9.75 -16.23 -19.52
N VAL A 82 -9.96 -15.46 -18.45
CA VAL A 82 -10.71 -14.21 -18.48
C VAL A 82 -9.90 -13.13 -17.79
N LYS A 83 -9.75 -11.98 -18.45
CA LYS A 83 -9.09 -10.80 -17.86
C LYS A 83 -10.12 -9.90 -17.22
N SER A 84 -9.81 -9.39 -16.04
CA SER A 84 -10.62 -8.45 -15.30
C SER A 84 -9.75 -7.32 -14.75
N LEU A 85 -10.30 -6.12 -14.62
CA LEU A 85 -9.60 -4.99 -14.03
C LEU A 85 -9.98 -4.83 -12.57
N SER A 86 -9.01 -4.40 -11.76
CA SER A 86 -9.22 -4.03 -10.36
C SER A 86 -8.39 -2.80 -9.99
N SER A 87 -8.68 -2.21 -8.83
CA SER A 87 -7.78 -1.25 -8.23
C SER A 87 -6.42 -1.91 -7.95
N PHE A 88 -5.37 -1.10 -7.84
CA PHE A 88 -4.03 -1.60 -7.51
C PHE A 88 -4.04 -2.41 -6.21
N ILE A 89 -4.63 -1.86 -5.15
CA ILE A 89 -4.62 -2.49 -3.83
C ILE A 89 -5.46 -3.77 -3.79
N ASP A 90 -6.62 -3.77 -4.40
CA ASP A 90 -7.45 -4.99 -4.47
C ASP A 90 -6.72 -6.12 -5.21
N GLY A 91 -6.07 -5.79 -6.34
CA GLY A 91 -5.25 -6.76 -7.08
C GLY A 91 -4.11 -7.33 -6.24
N VAL A 92 -3.38 -6.48 -5.50
CA VAL A 92 -2.28 -6.92 -4.63
C VAL A 92 -2.78 -7.79 -3.47
N ILE A 93 -3.91 -7.42 -2.85
CA ILE A 93 -4.53 -8.21 -1.78
C ILE A 93 -4.97 -9.57 -2.30
N LEU A 94 -5.63 -9.62 -3.46
CA LEU A 94 -6.06 -10.87 -4.08
C LEU A 94 -4.86 -11.75 -4.45
N ALA A 95 -3.81 -11.18 -5.04
CA ALA A 95 -2.59 -11.91 -5.35
C ALA A 95 -1.98 -12.57 -4.10
N LYS A 96 -1.97 -11.84 -2.97
CA LYS A 96 -1.50 -12.39 -1.70
C LYS A 96 -2.37 -13.55 -1.20
N ILE A 97 -3.70 -13.41 -1.24
CA ILE A 97 -4.61 -14.45 -0.73
C ILE A 97 -4.57 -15.71 -1.61
N PHE A 98 -4.50 -15.56 -2.93
CA PHE A 98 -4.37 -16.67 -3.88
C PHE A 98 -2.94 -17.22 -3.96
N ALA A 99 -1.96 -16.53 -3.38
CA ALA A 99 -0.54 -16.82 -3.52
C ALA A 99 -0.07 -16.89 -4.98
N CYS A 100 -0.64 -16.06 -5.86
CA CYS A 100 -0.27 -15.98 -7.26
C CYS A 100 0.78 -14.86 -7.50
N PRO A 101 1.55 -14.94 -8.61
CA PRO A 101 2.57 -13.96 -8.92
C PRO A 101 1.97 -12.60 -9.31
N ILE A 102 2.74 -11.54 -9.01
CA ILE A 102 2.47 -10.18 -9.47
C ILE A 102 3.52 -9.80 -10.50
N TYR A 103 3.08 -9.36 -11.65
CA TYR A 103 3.92 -8.89 -12.75
C TYR A 103 3.75 -7.39 -12.98
N THR A 104 4.73 -6.80 -13.65
CA THR A 104 4.66 -5.46 -14.22
C THR A 104 5.53 -5.41 -15.48
N ASN A 105 5.32 -4.44 -16.34
CA ASN A 105 6.16 -4.29 -17.54
C ASN A 105 7.40 -3.42 -17.24
N GLU A 106 8.41 -3.56 -18.10
CA GLU A 106 9.67 -2.81 -17.98
C GLU A 106 9.46 -1.30 -18.13
N GLU A 107 8.61 -0.87 -19.05
CA GLU A 107 8.30 0.54 -19.29
C GLU A 107 7.74 1.23 -18.04
N LEU A 108 6.81 0.55 -17.33
CA LEU A 108 6.24 1.05 -16.09
C LEU A 108 7.32 1.15 -14.99
N MET A 109 8.20 0.15 -14.90
CA MET A 109 9.31 0.16 -13.96
C MET A 109 10.33 1.25 -14.30
N GLU A 110 10.66 1.47 -15.57
CA GLU A 110 11.56 2.55 -15.98
C GLU A 110 11.01 3.94 -15.65
N LYS A 111 9.72 4.15 -15.89
CA LYS A 111 9.08 5.45 -15.73
C LYS A 111 8.76 5.82 -14.27
N TYR A 112 8.36 4.83 -13.46
CA TYR A 112 7.77 5.08 -12.14
C TYR A 112 8.56 4.47 -10.97
N SER A 113 9.58 3.64 -11.21
CA SER A 113 10.34 3.06 -10.11
C SER A 113 11.28 4.06 -9.44
N SER A 114 11.62 3.78 -8.20
CA SER A 114 12.63 4.50 -7.42
C SER A 114 13.63 3.53 -6.83
N ALA A 115 14.86 3.98 -6.61
CA ALA A 115 15.86 3.17 -5.92
C ALA A 115 15.42 2.95 -4.46
N ILE A 116 15.56 1.72 -3.98
CA ILE A 116 15.15 1.34 -2.61
C ILE A 116 15.90 2.14 -1.56
N ASP A 117 17.19 2.40 -1.76
CA ASP A 117 18.02 3.19 -0.83
C ASP A 117 17.49 4.62 -0.65
N ILE A 118 17.06 5.26 -1.75
CA ILE A 118 16.51 6.63 -1.70
C ILE A 118 15.18 6.64 -0.96
N VAL A 119 14.38 5.62 -1.17
CA VAL A 119 13.07 5.48 -0.52
C VAL A 119 13.24 5.22 0.97
N SER A 120 14.09 4.26 1.34
CA SER A 120 14.37 3.94 2.74
C SER A 120 15.00 5.12 3.49
N GLU A 121 15.94 5.85 2.89
CA GLU A 121 16.49 7.07 3.49
C GLU A 121 15.43 8.17 3.74
N LYS A 122 14.51 8.39 2.80
CA LYS A 122 13.44 9.37 2.98
C LYS A 122 12.50 8.98 4.11
N ILE A 123 12.11 7.70 4.18
CA ILE A 123 11.23 7.19 5.24
C ILE A 123 11.92 7.32 6.60
N VAL A 124 13.15 6.84 6.73
CA VAL A 124 13.91 6.92 7.99
C VAL A 124 14.14 8.37 8.42
N LYS A 125 14.47 9.28 7.50
CA LYS A 125 14.61 10.71 7.81
C LYS A 125 13.30 11.33 8.29
N LYS A 126 12.18 10.98 7.67
CA LYS A 126 10.85 11.46 8.08
C LYS A 126 10.46 10.94 9.46
N GLU A 127 10.65 9.65 9.72
CA GLU A 127 10.37 9.05 11.03
C GLU A 127 11.22 9.66 12.16
N ILE A 128 12.53 9.82 11.94
CA ILE A 128 13.43 10.48 12.91
C ILE A 128 12.98 11.92 13.16
N HIS A 129 12.59 12.66 12.12
CA HIS A 129 12.12 14.02 12.26
C HIS A 129 10.81 14.10 13.06
N LEU A 130 9.85 13.22 12.76
CA LEU A 130 8.58 13.12 13.48
C LEU A 130 8.79 12.77 14.96
N GLN A 131 9.70 11.85 15.26
CA GLN A 131 10.02 11.47 16.64
C GLN A 131 10.62 12.63 17.42
N LYS A 132 11.54 13.40 16.82
CA LYS A 132 12.10 14.60 17.43
C LYS A 132 11.01 15.65 17.73
N LEU A 133 10.12 15.91 16.80
CA LEU A 133 9.01 16.85 17.01
C LEU A 133 8.08 16.38 18.14
N LYS A 134 7.80 15.09 18.26
CA LYS A 134 7.01 14.54 19.37
C LYS A 134 7.71 14.71 20.74
N GLU A 135 9.02 14.50 20.81
CA GLU A 135 9.81 14.75 22.00
C GLU A 135 9.84 16.23 22.39
N GLU A 136 10.04 17.12 21.41
CA GLU A 136 10.00 18.58 21.62
C GLU A 136 8.62 19.06 22.06
N LEU A 137 7.54 18.49 21.52
CA LEU A 137 6.16 18.75 21.94
C LEU A 137 5.95 18.37 23.41
N ALA A 138 6.39 17.17 23.80
CA ALA A 138 6.29 16.70 25.19
C ALA A 138 7.05 17.62 26.14
N ASN A 139 8.25 18.06 25.77
CA ASN A 139 9.04 19.01 26.55
C ASN A 139 8.40 20.39 26.66
N ALA A 140 7.82 20.91 25.57
CA ALA A 140 7.13 22.20 25.58
C ALA A 140 5.86 22.16 26.46
N VAL A 141 5.11 21.05 26.41
CA VAL A 141 3.93 20.85 27.29
C VAL A 141 4.37 20.74 28.76
N ALA A 142 5.44 20.03 29.07
CA ALA A 142 5.98 19.89 30.42
C ALA A 142 6.50 21.23 30.99
N ALA A 143 6.97 22.11 30.11
CA ALA A 143 7.43 23.46 30.44
C ALA A 143 6.28 24.51 30.47
N GLU A 144 5.03 24.09 30.24
CA GLU A 144 3.83 24.96 30.09
C GLU A 144 3.97 26.02 28.99
N ASP A 145 4.87 25.79 28.00
CA ASP A 145 5.04 26.67 26.83
C ASP A 145 4.04 26.28 25.72
N TYR A 146 2.80 26.68 25.94
CA TYR A 146 1.70 26.31 25.04
C TYR A 146 1.81 26.97 23.64
N GLU A 147 2.52 28.12 23.54
CA GLU A 147 2.74 28.75 22.23
C GLU A 147 3.70 27.91 21.36
N LYS A 148 4.79 27.43 21.99
CA LYS A 148 5.73 26.54 21.32
C LYS A 148 5.09 25.18 21.01
N ALA A 149 4.34 24.62 21.94
CA ALA A 149 3.60 23.37 21.74
C ALA A 149 2.65 23.45 20.55
N ALA A 150 1.90 24.55 20.41
CA ALA A 150 0.98 24.76 19.27
C ALA A 150 1.72 24.86 17.92
N LYS A 151 2.90 25.48 17.87
CA LYS A 151 3.73 25.55 16.65
C LYS A 151 4.24 24.17 16.25
N ILE A 152 4.72 23.40 17.23
CA ILE A 152 5.22 22.03 16.98
C ILE A 152 4.09 21.11 16.51
N ASN A 153 2.91 21.20 17.14
CA ASN A 153 1.77 20.39 16.75
C ASN A 153 1.35 20.67 15.29
N ARG A 154 1.34 21.91 14.86
CA ARG A 154 1.09 22.27 13.44
C ARG A 154 2.13 21.68 12.49
N ALA A 155 3.41 21.68 12.87
CA ALA A 155 4.47 21.08 12.08
C ALA A 155 4.29 19.55 11.95
N ILE A 156 3.83 18.88 13.01
CA ILE A 156 3.47 17.46 12.97
C ILE A 156 2.29 17.22 12.02
N GLU A 157 1.23 18.02 12.14
CA GLU A 157 0.05 17.94 11.27
C GLU A 157 0.38 18.21 9.78
N GLU A 158 1.32 19.08 9.48
CA GLU A 158 1.79 19.32 8.11
C GLU A 158 2.57 18.12 7.56
N LEU A 159 3.44 17.52 8.38
CA LEU A 159 4.15 16.30 8.00
C LEU A 159 3.22 15.09 7.81
N ASP A 160 2.13 15.02 8.56
CA ASP A 160 1.12 13.97 8.41
C ASP A 160 0.23 14.21 7.18
N LYS A 161 -0.04 15.46 6.79
CA LYS A 161 -0.76 15.78 5.55
C LYS A 161 0.01 15.41 4.27
N ASP A 162 1.34 15.47 4.32
CA ASP A 162 2.20 14.93 3.27
C ASP A 162 2.25 13.38 3.26
N ASN A 163 1.52 12.76 4.18
CA ASN A 163 1.24 11.34 4.22
C ASN A 163 -0.25 11.21 4.58
N PRO A 164 -1.18 11.40 3.63
CA PRO A 164 -2.60 11.21 3.90
C PRO A 164 -2.80 9.79 4.43
N GLU A 165 -3.38 9.73 5.65
CA GLU A 165 -3.77 8.49 6.31
C GLU A 165 -4.57 7.57 5.39
#